data_96711ed70b2efdfa43b8dc9a26de6532
#
_entry.id   96711ed70b2efdfa43b8dc9a26de6532
#
_cell.length_a   1.000
_cell.length_b   1.000
_cell.length_c   1.000
_cell.angle_alpha   90.00
_cell.angle_beta   90.00
_cell.angle_gamma   90.00
#
_symmetry.space_group_name_H-M   'P 1'
#
loop_
_entity.id
_entity.type
_entity.pdbx_description
1 polymer ?
#
loop_
_entity_poly.entity_id
_entity_poly.type
_entity_poly.pdbx_seq_one_letter_code
_entity_poly.pdbx_strand_id
1 'polypeptide(L)'
;MSLVINIYYTGKNGSAKKFAEEMTSSGLVDKIRAEEGNEKYEYFFPADDPETVLLIDRWKNEEALDAHHKSGMMKEIANLREKYNLHMKVEQFTPRK
;
A
#
# COMPACT_ATOMS: atom_id res chain seq x y z
N MET A 1 6.09 -13.85 13.45
CA MET A 1 5.75 -14.32 12.09
C MET A 1 5.30 -13.12 11.26
N SER A 2 5.90 -12.94 10.10
CA SER A 2 5.57 -11.81 9.23
C SER A 2 4.18 -11.97 8.61
N LEU A 3 3.56 -10.82 8.34
CA LEU A 3 2.29 -10.75 7.61
C LEU A 3 2.55 -10.03 6.30
N VAL A 4 2.04 -10.58 5.21
CA VAL A 4 2.12 -9.96 3.88
C VAL A 4 0.73 -9.52 3.45
N ILE A 5 0.60 -8.24 3.12
CA ILE A 5 -0.65 -7.67 2.65
C ILE A 5 -0.48 -7.26 1.20
N ASN A 6 -1.33 -7.80 0.34
CA ASN A 6 -1.39 -7.39 -1.07
C ASN A 6 -2.63 -6.53 -1.25
N ILE A 7 -2.44 -5.32 -1.73
CA ILE A 7 -3.56 -4.42 -2.01
C ILE A 7 -3.53 -4.05 -3.49
N TYR A 8 -4.60 -4.39 -4.20
CA TYR A 8 -4.77 -4.01 -5.59
C TYR A 8 -5.64 -2.76 -5.63
N TYR A 9 -5.07 -1.67 -6.15
CA TYR A 9 -5.81 -0.43 -6.38
C TYR A 9 -6.10 -0.32 -7.87
N THR A 10 -7.37 -0.22 -8.22
CA THR A 10 -7.80 -0.14 -9.62
C THR A 10 -8.57 1.16 -9.86
N GLY A 11 -8.22 1.86 -10.92
CA GLY A 11 -8.85 3.11 -11.28
C GLY A 11 -9.11 3.20 -12.77
N LYS A 12 -9.10 4.43 -13.31
CA LYS A 12 -9.32 4.71 -14.73
C LYS A 12 -8.37 5.80 -15.19
N ASN A 13 -8.03 5.77 -16.47
CA ASN A 13 -7.23 6.82 -17.10
C ASN A 13 -5.89 7.10 -16.40
N GLY A 14 -5.23 6.04 -15.94
CA GLY A 14 -3.92 6.15 -15.31
C GLY A 14 -3.96 6.61 -13.86
N SER A 15 -5.11 6.65 -13.21
CA SER A 15 -5.22 7.16 -11.84
C SER A 15 -4.47 6.31 -10.83
N ALA A 16 -4.41 4.99 -11.01
CA ALA A 16 -3.67 4.12 -10.10
C ALA A 16 -2.18 4.43 -10.13
N LYS A 17 -1.62 4.66 -11.31
CA LYS A 17 -0.22 5.06 -11.46
C LYS A 17 0.05 6.39 -10.79
N LYS A 18 -0.83 7.37 -11.00
CA LYS A 18 -0.71 8.69 -10.38
C LYS A 18 -0.77 8.61 -8.87
N PHE A 19 -1.62 7.75 -8.33
CA PHE A 19 -1.71 7.50 -6.89
C PHE A 19 -0.37 6.99 -6.36
N ALA A 20 0.20 5.97 -6.99
CA ALA A 20 1.49 5.41 -6.57
C ALA A 20 2.61 6.45 -6.65
N GLU A 21 2.60 7.28 -7.70
CA GLU A 21 3.57 8.36 -7.86
C GLU A 21 3.43 9.39 -6.75
N GLU A 22 2.22 9.78 -6.39
CA GLU A 22 2.02 10.77 -5.33
C GLU A 22 2.31 10.19 -3.94
N MET A 23 1.97 8.94 -3.69
CA MET A 23 2.37 8.25 -2.45
C MET A 23 3.88 8.32 -2.25
N THR A 24 4.63 8.17 -3.33
CA THR A 24 6.08 8.20 -3.30
C THR A 24 6.61 9.63 -3.18
N SER A 25 6.14 10.54 -4.04
CA SER A 25 6.66 11.91 -4.11
C SER A 25 6.29 12.76 -2.89
N SER A 26 5.17 12.45 -2.24
CA SER A 26 4.76 13.16 -1.02
C SER A 26 5.57 12.79 0.21
N GLY A 27 6.38 11.73 0.13
CA GLY A 27 7.16 11.23 1.27
C GLY A 27 6.40 10.23 2.13
N LEU A 28 5.13 9.91 1.82
CA LEU A 28 4.34 8.96 2.61
C LEU A 28 4.97 7.58 2.62
N VAL A 29 5.43 7.10 1.46
CA VAL A 29 6.07 5.77 1.38
C VAL A 29 7.29 5.70 2.29
N ASP A 30 8.13 6.73 2.29
CA ASP A 30 9.32 6.76 3.14
C ASP A 30 8.96 6.76 4.62
N LYS A 31 7.91 7.49 5.00
CA LYS A 31 7.42 7.51 6.38
C LYS A 31 6.90 6.14 6.82
N ILE A 32 6.19 5.46 5.93
CA ILE A 32 5.67 4.13 6.23
C ILE A 32 6.81 3.13 6.38
N ARG A 33 7.80 3.20 5.49
CA ARG A 33 8.98 2.34 5.56
C ARG A 33 9.79 2.55 6.83
N ALA A 34 9.71 3.74 7.41
CA ALA A 34 10.39 4.06 8.68
C ALA A 34 9.61 3.58 9.91
N GLU A 35 8.37 3.14 9.76
CA GLU A 35 7.60 2.63 10.89
C GLU A 35 8.21 1.33 11.41
N GLU A 36 8.20 1.17 12.75
CA GLU A 36 8.75 -0.04 13.35
C GLU A 36 8.01 -1.27 12.85
N GLY A 37 8.78 -2.27 12.43
CA GLY A 37 8.25 -3.54 11.98
C GLY A 37 7.83 -3.57 10.52
N ASN A 38 7.92 -2.45 9.79
CA ASN A 38 7.71 -2.49 8.35
C ASN A 38 8.90 -3.18 7.68
N GLU A 39 8.62 -4.24 6.93
CA GLU A 39 9.64 -5.01 6.22
C GLU A 39 9.62 -4.78 4.72
N LYS A 40 8.49 -4.34 4.18
CA LYS A 40 8.33 -4.05 2.76
C LYS A 40 7.14 -3.14 2.55
N TYR A 41 7.27 -2.19 1.67
CA TYR A 41 6.18 -1.33 1.20
C TYR A 41 6.54 -0.90 -0.21
N GLU A 42 6.03 -1.62 -1.19
CA GLU A 42 6.50 -1.47 -2.57
C GLU A 42 5.35 -1.62 -3.55
N TYR A 43 5.36 -0.76 -4.58
CA TYR A 43 4.35 -0.78 -5.64
C TYR A 43 4.85 -1.54 -6.85
N PHE A 44 3.94 -2.28 -7.49
CA PHE A 44 4.20 -3.05 -8.70
C PHE A 44 3.06 -2.81 -9.69
N PHE A 45 3.37 -2.89 -10.97
CA PHE A 45 2.35 -2.74 -11.99
C PHE A 45 2.11 -4.08 -12.67
N PRO A 46 0.85 -4.61 -12.65
CA PRO A 46 0.54 -5.84 -13.37
C PRO A 46 0.83 -5.66 -14.86
N ALA A 47 1.46 -6.66 -15.46
CA ALA A 47 1.96 -6.57 -16.84
C ALA A 47 0.84 -6.35 -17.87
N ASP A 48 -0.35 -6.86 -17.59
CA ASP A 48 -1.48 -6.83 -18.51
C ASP A 48 -2.64 -5.95 -18.05
N ASP A 49 -2.42 -5.12 -17.01
CA ASP A 49 -3.47 -4.23 -16.50
C ASP A 49 -2.89 -2.86 -16.14
N PRO A 50 -2.93 -1.89 -17.07
CA PRO A 50 -2.37 -0.56 -16.85
C PRO A 50 -3.20 0.30 -15.89
N GLU A 51 -4.40 -0.14 -15.52
CA GLU A 51 -5.27 0.62 -14.62
C GLU A 51 -5.19 0.15 -13.17
N THR A 52 -4.30 -0.78 -12.87
CA THR A 52 -4.12 -1.31 -11.53
C THR A 52 -2.70 -1.10 -11.06
N VAL A 53 -2.55 -0.84 -9.77
CA VAL A 53 -1.26 -0.91 -9.09
C VAL A 53 -1.39 -1.87 -7.91
N LEU A 54 -0.39 -2.73 -7.74
CA LEU A 54 -0.33 -3.67 -6.63
C LEU A 54 0.63 -3.13 -5.58
N LEU A 55 0.15 -2.96 -4.36
CA LEU A 55 0.99 -2.70 -3.22
C LEU A 55 1.25 -4.03 -2.51
N ILE A 56 2.51 -4.35 -2.29
CA ILE A 56 2.88 -5.43 -1.38
C ILE A 56 3.49 -4.78 -0.15
N ASP A 57 2.83 -4.93 1.00
CA ASP A 57 3.41 -4.50 2.26
C ASP A 57 3.58 -5.68 3.20
N ARG A 58 4.64 -5.62 4.01
CA ARG A 58 5.01 -6.72 4.89
C ARG A 58 5.38 -6.15 6.25
N TRP A 59 4.85 -6.78 7.27
CA TRP A 59 5.06 -6.37 8.67
C TRP A 59 5.57 -7.55 9.48
N LYS A 60 6.47 -7.28 10.43
CA LYS A 60 7.11 -8.35 11.20
C LYS A 60 6.12 -9.12 12.07
N ASN A 61 5.03 -8.49 12.48
CA ASN A 61 3.98 -9.12 13.30
C ASN A 61 2.70 -8.30 13.26
N GLU A 62 1.65 -8.82 13.88
CA GLU A 62 0.35 -8.19 13.92
C GLU A 62 0.36 -6.86 14.68
N GLU A 63 1.15 -6.76 15.73
CA GLU A 63 1.26 -5.53 16.52
C GLU A 63 1.79 -4.38 15.68
N ALA A 64 2.79 -4.64 14.84
CA ALA A 64 3.34 -3.62 13.95
C ALA A 64 2.31 -3.18 12.91
N LEU A 65 1.55 -4.12 12.35
CA LEU A 65 0.48 -3.82 11.41
C LEU A 65 -0.62 -3.00 12.06
N ASP A 66 -1.03 -3.37 13.27
CA ASP A 66 -2.06 -2.63 14.02
C ASP A 66 -1.61 -1.20 14.31
N ALA A 67 -0.35 -1.02 14.71
CA ALA A 67 0.19 0.32 14.95
C ALA A 67 0.16 1.17 13.68
N HIS A 68 0.47 0.57 12.52
CA HIS A 68 0.37 1.24 11.23
C HIS A 68 -1.08 1.67 10.96
N HIS A 69 -2.04 0.79 11.17
CA HIS A 69 -3.46 1.08 10.94
C HIS A 69 -4.00 2.19 11.85
N LYS A 70 -3.39 2.41 13.01
CA LYS A 70 -3.78 3.46 13.95
C LYS A 70 -3.03 4.77 13.71
N SER A 71 -2.07 4.78 12.79
CA SER A 71 -1.27 5.98 12.53
C SER A 71 -2.08 7.03 11.77
N GLY A 72 -1.70 8.30 11.93
CA GLY A 72 -2.33 9.39 11.20
C GLY A 72 -2.14 9.30 9.68
N MET A 73 -1.14 8.56 9.23
CA MET A 73 -0.88 8.36 7.81
C MET A 73 -2.01 7.62 7.10
N MET A 74 -2.78 6.80 7.81
CA MET A 74 -3.91 6.08 7.21
C MET A 74 -4.95 7.04 6.63
N LYS A 75 -5.16 8.18 7.29
CA LYS A 75 -6.07 9.20 6.78
C LYS A 75 -5.53 9.83 5.50
N GLU A 76 -4.24 10.10 5.44
CA GLU A 76 -3.61 10.66 4.25
C GLU A 76 -3.68 9.69 3.07
N ILE A 77 -3.46 8.40 3.33
CA ILE A 77 -3.58 7.35 2.31
C ILE A 77 -5.02 7.28 1.79
N ALA A 78 -5.99 7.29 2.70
CA ALA A 78 -7.41 7.25 2.32
C ALA A 78 -7.80 8.47 1.49
N ASN A 79 -7.30 9.65 1.83
CA ASN A 79 -7.57 10.87 1.07
C ASN A 79 -7.02 10.76 -0.36
N LEU A 80 -5.82 10.23 -0.52
CA LEU A 80 -5.25 10.03 -1.85
C LEU A 80 -6.02 8.99 -2.66
N ARG A 81 -6.43 7.90 -2.01
CA ARG A 81 -7.25 6.89 -2.67
C ARG A 81 -8.56 7.48 -3.18
N GLU A 82 -9.21 8.33 -2.38
CA GLU A 82 -10.42 9.03 -2.80
C GLU A 82 -10.15 10.02 -3.92
N LYS A 83 -9.07 10.77 -3.81
CA LYS A 83 -8.67 11.74 -4.84
C LYS A 83 -8.57 11.09 -6.22
N TYR A 84 -8.05 9.88 -6.28
CA TYR A 84 -7.87 9.16 -7.54
C TYR A 84 -9.00 8.17 -7.82
N ASN A 85 -10.04 8.16 -6.99
CA ASN A 85 -11.24 7.33 -7.17
C ASN A 85 -10.91 5.86 -7.41
N LEU A 86 -10.11 5.28 -6.50
CA LEU A 86 -9.64 3.92 -6.64
C LEU A 86 -10.50 2.91 -5.90
N HIS A 87 -10.71 1.76 -6.53
CA HIS A 87 -11.25 0.57 -5.88
C HIS A 87 -10.11 -0.23 -5.30
N MET A 88 -10.36 -0.89 -4.17
CA MET A 88 -9.33 -1.59 -3.44
C MET A 88 -9.74 -3.03 -3.16
N LYS A 89 -8.83 -3.97 -3.46
CA LYS A 89 -8.98 -5.38 -3.09
C LYS A 89 -7.80 -5.77 -2.22
N VAL A 90 -8.07 -6.36 -1.05
CA VAL A 90 -7.04 -6.70 -0.07
C VAL A 90 -6.96 -8.20 0.11
N GLU A 91 -5.73 -8.73 0.10
CA GLU A 91 -5.44 -10.12 0.41
C GLU A 91 -4.33 -10.17 1.45
N GLN A 92 -4.44 -11.08 2.41
CA GLN A 92 -3.44 -11.22 3.45
C GLN A 92 -2.86 -12.63 3.45
N PHE A 93 -1.55 -12.73 3.58
CA PHE A 93 -0.82 -13.99 3.54
C PHE A 93 0.24 -14.04 4.63
N THR A 94 0.72 -15.25 4.91
CA THR A 94 1.94 -15.44 5.69
C THR A 94 3.00 -16.02 4.77
N PRO A 95 4.27 -15.57 4.88
CA PRO A 95 5.32 -16.09 4.03
C PRO A 95 5.55 -17.58 4.29
N ARG A 96 5.86 -18.29 3.23
CA ARG A 96 6.27 -19.69 3.34
C ARG A 96 7.72 -19.72 3.82
N LYS A 97 7.98 -20.60 4.76
CA LYS A 97 9.34 -20.82 5.26
C LYS A 97 10.16 -21.68 4.31
#